data_abd8d9b8ba668d36f545ba889759d5ff
#
_entry.id   abd8d9b8ba668d36f545ba889759d5ff
#
_cell.length_a   1.000
_cell.length_b   1.000
_cell.length_c   1.000
_cell.angle_alpha   90.00
_cell.angle_beta   90.00
_cell.angle_gamma   90.00
#
_symmetry.space_group_name_H-M   'P 1'
#
loop_
_entity.id
_entity.type
_entity.pdbx_description
1 polymer ?
#
loop_
_entity_poly.entity_id
_entity_poly.type
_entity_poly.pdbx_seq_one_letter_code
_entity_poly.pdbx_strand_id
1 'polypeptide(L)'
;MSLRFLAQLVCAVFLCTAFARADERGAETPATDSTQAKNASDNGAAPAEGNTLKVTTENILSIVSIVLPHNALKNSESLHDWPFIAFAAPAWGYNLKLQQDYGKALSLKGLAAGDVNFSGFGIKLDASVELIHLLELGVQTSLGTAINYGEASTFMGVYNPEKRDYEQDLVFTEYTYGVTYHSALRIPLLAFLPKSDWTKIILKGSAELTYSAYTGADDKQVWKAGNENSVNGFKYKYGGTLIYMLPFSRVPMAMVSANASGFKHEYDFDERYKDYNPGFVKVSITPMASVKISDKWNGMLMVNISRDRVYENQPYPSTEEVLQKQIDSEWELKAVMFIASRKF
;
A
#
# COMPACT_ATOMS: atom_id res chain seq x y z
N MET A 1 -15.46 -11.01 24.40
CA MET A 1 -14.62 -10.50 23.33
C MET A 1 -14.37 -9.03 23.69
N SER A 2 -13.14 -8.65 24.09
CA SER A 2 -12.88 -7.30 24.58
C SER A 2 -12.86 -6.31 23.41
N LEU A 3 -13.24 -5.06 23.67
CA LEU A 3 -13.22 -3.96 22.69
C LEU A 3 -11.81 -3.76 22.11
N ARG A 4 -10.75 -4.03 22.90
CA ARG A 4 -9.33 -4.07 22.48
C ARG A 4 -9.09 -5.02 21.31
N PHE A 5 -9.74 -6.17 21.33
CA PHE A 5 -9.66 -7.18 20.30
C PHE A 5 -10.24 -6.71 18.95
N LEU A 6 -11.45 -6.14 18.99
CA LEU A 6 -12.09 -5.63 17.78
C LEU A 6 -11.25 -4.55 17.12
N ALA A 7 -10.58 -3.77 17.90
CA ALA A 7 -9.77 -2.65 17.50
C ALA A 7 -8.41 -3.04 16.92
N GLN A 8 -7.70 -4.03 17.49
CA GLN A 8 -6.49 -4.60 16.88
C GLN A 8 -6.80 -5.34 15.58
N LEU A 9 -7.95 -6.02 15.55
CA LEU A 9 -8.47 -6.65 14.35
C LEU A 9 -8.72 -5.64 13.25
N VAL A 10 -9.30 -4.52 13.61
CA VAL A 10 -9.59 -3.38 12.77
C VAL A 10 -8.28 -2.73 12.25
N CYS A 11 -7.21 -2.63 13.06
CA CYS A 11 -5.89 -2.13 12.64
C CYS A 11 -5.27 -2.95 11.53
N ALA A 12 -5.36 -4.27 11.63
CA ALA A 12 -4.81 -5.15 10.60
C ALA A 12 -5.53 -4.96 9.25
N VAL A 13 -6.86 -4.71 9.26
CA VAL A 13 -7.64 -4.38 8.05
C VAL A 13 -7.13 -3.10 7.40
N PHE A 14 -6.75 -2.13 8.20
CA PHE A 14 -6.39 -0.79 7.75
C PHE A 14 -5.10 -0.73 6.98
N LEU A 15 -4.08 -1.35 7.51
CA LEU A 15 -2.80 -1.46 6.85
C LEU A 15 -2.93 -2.18 5.52
N CYS A 16 -3.76 -3.20 5.48
CA CYS A 16 -3.98 -3.94 4.26
C CYS A 16 -4.72 -3.12 3.19
N THR A 17 -5.64 -2.20 3.56
CA THR A 17 -6.29 -1.33 2.59
C THR A 17 -5.37 -0.21 2.09
N ALA A 18 -4.54 0.35 2.97
CA ALA A 18 -3.53 1.34 2.59
C ALA A 18 -2.42 0.72 1.72
N PHE A 19 -1.95 -0.50 2.05
CA PHE A 19 -0.96 -1.24 1.27
C PHE A 19 -1.53 -1.78 -0.04
N ALA A 20 -2.74 -2.32 -0.05
CA ALA A 20 -3.39 -2.75 -1.28
C ALA A 20 -3.52 -1.62 -2.30
N ARG A 21 -3.75 -0.39 -1.85
CA ARG A 21 -3.79 0.79 -2.72
C ARG A 21 -2.43 1.28 -3.18
N ALA A 22 -1.39 1.14 -2.38
CA ALA A 22 -0.03 1.46 -2.82
C ALA A 22 0.42 0.51 -3.94
N ASP A 23 0.02 -0.76 -3.90
CA ASP A 23 0.31 -1.75 -4.94
C ASP A 23 -0.65 -1.68 -6.15
N GLU A 24 -1.88 -1.15 -6.02
CA GLU A 24 -2.79 -0.93 -7.17
C GLU A 24 -2.19 0.03 -8.22
N ARG A 25 -1.18 0.84 -7.88
CA ARG A 25 -0.41 1.60 -8.88
C ARG A 25 0.41 0.72 -9.83
N GLY A 26 0.70 -0.52 -9.44
CA GLY A 26 1.37 -1.51 -10.29
C GLY A 26 0.44 -2.21 -11.27
N ALA A 27 -0.86 -2.17 -11.01
CA ALA A 27 -1.89 -2.90 -11.75
C ALA A 27 -2.83 -1.97 -12.54
N GLU A 28 -2.29 -0.94 -13.20
CA GLU A 28 -3.03 -0.32 -14.29
C GLU A 28 -3.21 -1.38 -15.38
N THR A 29 -4.38 -2.00 -15.39
CA THR A 29 -4.88 -2.73 -16.57
C THR A 29 -4.84 -1.74 -17.72
N PRO A 30 -4.19 -2.03 -18.85
CA PRO A 30 -4.40 -1.22 -20.04
C PRO A 30 -5.90 -1.22 -20.30
N ALA A 31 -6.52 -0.05 -20.27
CA ALA A 31 -7.90 0.11 -20.61
C ALA A 31 -8.08 -0.48 -22.01
N THR A 32 -8.72 -1.63 -22.09
CA THR A 32 -9.24 -2.16 -23.34
C THR A 32 -10.34 -1.20 -23.77
N ASP A 33 -9.98 -0.29 -24.63
CA ASP A 33 -10.87 0.62 -25.33
C ASP A 33 -11.77 -0.23 -26.24
N SER A 34 -12.93 -0.61 -25.73
CA SER A 34 -13.97 -1.27 -26.49
C SER A 34 -15.23 -0.41 -26.44
N THR A 35 -15.20 0.73 -27.15
CA THR A 35 -16.41 1.33 -27.75
C THR A 35 -15.99 2.38 -28.79
N GLN A 36 -15.54 1.92 -29.94
CA GLN A 36 -15.71 2.70 -31.17
C GLN A 36 -16.78 2.03 -32.02
N ALA A 37 -18.00 2.46 -31.81
CA ALA A 37 -19.06 2.26 -32.82
C ALA A 37 -18.89 3.29 -33.93
N LYS A 38 -18.69 2.75 -35.12
CA LYS A 38 -18.83 3.33 -36.45
C LYS A 38 -19.62 4.65 -36.55
N ASN A 39 -18.96 5.69 -37.05
CA ASN A 39 -19.57 6.51 -38.11
C ASN A 39 -18.48 6.86 -39.14
N ALA A 40 -18.62 6.31 -40.32
CA ALA A 40 -17.81 6.59 -41.47
C ALA A 40 -18.33 7.88 -42.16
N SER A 41 -17.40 8.55 -42.82
CA SER A 41 -17.56 9.63 -43.76
C SER A 41 -17.38 11.04 -43.17
N ASP A 42 -16.16 11.56 -43.27
CA ASP A 42 -15.93 12.74 -44.12
C ASP A 42 -14.43 12.95 -44.39
N ASN A 43 -14.11 13.32 -45.63
CA ASN A 43 -12.76 13.65 -46.07
C ASN A 43 -12.33 14.97 -45.45
N GLY A 44 -11.46 14.94 -44.47
CA GLY A 44 -10.82 16.10 -43.87
C GLY A 44 -9.45 15.72 -43.34
N ALA A 45 -8.45 16.56 -43.59
CA ALA A 45 -7.09 16.44 -43.15
C ALA A 45 -7.00 15.88 -41.71
N ALA A 46 -6.15 14.89 -41.49
CA ALA A 46 -5.93 14.31 -40.17
C ALA A 46 -5.72 15.46 -39.16
N PRO A 47 -6.53 15.57 -38.09
CA PRO A 47 -6.31 16.55 -37.08
C PRO A 47 -4.94 16.26 -36.48
N ALA A 48 -4.09 17.27 -36.35
CA ALA A 48 -2.86 17.19 -35.61
C ALA A 48 -3.21 16.51 -34.25
N GLU A 49 -2.49 15.43 -33.88
CA GLU A 49 -2.68 14.77 -32.58
C GLU A 49 -2.54 15.83 -31.50
N GLY A 50 -3.65 16.44 -31.11
CA GLY A 50 -3.68 17.52 -30.15
C GLY A 50 -3.43 16.95 -28.77
N ASN A 51 -2.58 17.60 -28.01
CA ASN A 51 -2.32 17.34 -26.58
C ASN A 51 -3.64 17.48 -25.78
N THR A 52 -4.42 16.43 -25.71
CA THR A 52 -5.71 16.43 -24.99
C THR A 52 -5.49 16.00 -23.55
N LEU A 53 -5.92 16.85 -22.61
CA LEU A 53 -5.96 16.50 -21.19
C LEU A 53 -7.12 15.52 -20.97
N LYS A 54 -6.79 14.32 -20.52
CA LYS A 54 -7.76 13.32 -20.04
C LYS A 54 -8.02 13.53 -18.56
N VAL A 55 -9.27 13.70 -18.17
CA VAL A 55 -9.71 13.78 -16.78
C VAL A 55 -10.62 12.59 -16.51
N THR A 56 -10.27 11.79 -15.51
CA THR A 56 -11.07 10.62 -15.14
C THR A 56 -11.36 10.67 -13.65
N THR A 57 -12.62 10.46 -13.30
CA THR A 57 -13.05 10.35 -11.90
C THR A 57 -13.51 8.92 -11.64
N GLU A 58 -13.16 8.38 -10.47
CA GLU A 58 -13.56 7.04 -10.06
C GLU A 58 -14.06 7.06 -8.62
N ASN A 59 -15.28 6.57 -8.42
CA ASN A 59 -15.77 6.19 -7.10
C ASN A 59 -15.55 4.70 -6.92
N ILE A 60 -14.94 4.30 -5.83
CA ILE A 60 -14.56 2.92 -5.57
C ILE A 60 -15.14 2.50 -4.22
N LEU A 61 -16.03 1.52 -4.23
CA LEU A 61 -16.44 0.78 -3.04
C LEU A 61 -15.65 -0.52 -3.02
N SER A 62 -14.99 -0.79 -1.91
CA SER A 62 -14.22 -2.02 -1.71
C SER A 62 -14.69 -2.76 -0.47
N ILE A 63 -14.68 -4.07 -0.52
CA ILE A 63 -14.80 -4.97 0.62
C ILE A 63 -13.48 -5.72 0.71
N VAL A 64 -12.78 -5.51 1.81
CA VAL A 64 -11.48 -6.14 2.06
C VAL A 64 -11.69 -7.26 3.06
N SER A 65 -11.41 -8.49 2.64
CA SER A 65 -11.45 -9.66 3.50
C SER A 65 -10.01 -10.10 3.79
N ILE A 66 -9.70 -10.33 5.05
CA ILE A 66 -8.34 -10.66 5.49
C ILE A 66 -8.39 -11.88 6.39
N VAL A 67 -7.45 -12.79 6.15
CA VAL A 67 -7.16 -13.92 7.02
C VAL A 67 -5.75 -13.72 7.57
N LEU A 68 -5.66 -13.59 8.90
CA LEU A 68 -4.40 -13.52 9.64
C LEU A 68 -4.09 -14.91 10.19
N PRO A 69 -2.98 -15.53 9.82
CA PRO A 69 -2.55 -16.82 10.36
C PRO A 69 -1.98 -16.67 11.78
N HIS A 70 -1.80 -17.80 12.47
CA HIS A 70 -1.27 -17.85 13.83
C HIS A 70 -0.02 -17.00 14.05
N ASN A 71 0.95 -17.04 13.14
CA ASN A 71 2.20 -16.28 13.26
C ASN A 71 1.97 -14.77 13.34
N ALA A 72 0.95 -14.25 12.66
CA ALA A 72 0.58 -12.83 12.74
C ALA A 72 -0.17 -12.47 14.03
N LEU A 73 -0.61 -13.46 14.81
CA LEU A 73 -1.41 -13.31 16.03
C LEU A 73 -0.58 -13.54 17.31
N LYS A 74 0.60 -14.13 17.19
CA LYS A 74 1.43 -14.54 18.34
C LYS A 74 1.78 -13.40 19.31
N ASN A 75 1.78 -12.13 18.81
CA ASN A 75 2.05 -10.94 19.61
C ASN A 75 0.77 -10.27 20.17
N SER A 76 -0.37 -10.95 20.12
CA SER A 76 -1.65 -10.41 20.60
C SER A 76 -2.12 -11.17 21.84
N GLU A 77 -2.31 -10.46 22.96
CA GLU A 77 -2.67 -11.02 24.26
C GLU A 77 -3.89 -11.94 24.25
N SER A 78 -4.89 -11.61 23.43
CA SER A 78 -6.16 -12.34 23.38
C SER A 78 -6.27 -13.31 22.21
N LEU A 79 -5.28 -13.35 21.31
CA LEU A 79 -5.36 -14.03 20.02
C LEU A 79 -4.25 -15.04 19.78
N HIS A 80 -3.22 -15.07 20.63
CA HIS A 80 -2.06 -15.94 20.42
C HIS A 80 -2.41 -17.43 20.32
N ASP A 81 -3.50 -17.86 20.96
CA ASP A 81 -3.96 -19.25 20.93
C ASP A 81 -4.83 -19.59 19.70
N TRP A 82 -5.15 -18.60 18.88
CA TRP A 82 -6.02 -18.82 17.72
C TRP A 82 -5.21 -19.29 16.51
N PRO A 83 -5.69 -20.30 15.78
CA PRO A 83 -4.98 -20.79 14.58
C PRO A 83 -5.01 -19.78 13.44
N PHE A 84 -6.06 -18.99 13.34
CA PHE A 84 -6.22 -17.88 12.41
C PHE A 84 -7.41 -17.01 12.82
N ILE A 85 -7.46 -15.80 12.25
CA ILE A 85 -8.62 -14.91 12.32
C ILE A 85 -8.96 -14.42 10.91
N ALA A 86 -10.26 -14.37 10.63
CA ALA A 86 -10.78 -13.83 9.38
C ALA A 86 -11.80 -12.73 9.66
N PHE A 87 -11.75 -11.66 8.88
CA PHE A 87 -12.68 -10.55 8.97
C PHE A 87 -12.82 -9.82 7.62
N ALA A 88 -13.86 -9.01 7.50
CA ALA A 88 -14.10 -8.18 6.33
C ALA A 88 -14.50 -6.77 6.74
N ALA A 89 -14.03 -5.76 6.00
CA ALA A 89 -14.36 -4.37 6.23
C ALA A 89 -14.63 -3.61 4.93
N PRO A 90 -15.61 -2.70 4.93
CA PRO A 90 -15.84 -1.81 3.81
C PRO A 90 -14.85 -0.64 3.81
N ALA A 91 -14.50 -0.17 2.61
CA ALA A 91 -13.76 1.06 2.40
C ALA A 91 -14.34 1.78 1.17
N TRP A 92 -14.40 3.09 1.23
CA TRP A 92 -14.82 3.92 0.12
C TRP A 92 -13.70 4.87 -0.28
N GLY A 93 -13.53 5.08 -1.59
CA GLY A 93 -12.52 5.97 -2.11
C GLY A 93 -12.99 6.72 -3.33
N TYR A 94 -12.42 7.91 -3.50
CA TYR A 94 -12.61 8.76 -4.66
C TYR A 94 -11.25 9.09 -5.28
N ASN A 95 -11.12 8.90 -6.58
CA ASN A 95 -9.91 9.23 -7.34
C ASN A 95 -10.26 10.21 -8.45
N LEU A 96 -9.46 11.27 -8.56
CA LEU A 96 -9.42 12.17 -9.71
C LEU A 96 -8.07 11.97 -10.39
N LYS A 97 -8.07 11.47 -11.61
CA LYS A 97 -6.86 11.22 -12.41
C LYS A 97 -6.79 12.23 -13.56
N LEU A 98 -5.64 12.80 -13.73
CA LEU A 98 -5.30 13.71 -14.82
C LEU A 98 -4.18 13.06 -15.64
N GLN A 99 -4.30 13.07 -16.96
CA GLN A 99 -3.26 12.61 -17.86
C GLN A 99 -3.20 13.49 -19.10
N GLN A 100 -1.99 13.91 -19.46
CA GLN A 100 -1.73 14.66 -20.66
C GLN A 100 -0.54 14.05 -21.39
N ASP A 101 -0.78 13.57 -22.61
CA ASP A 101 0.23 12.92 -23.43
C ASP A 101 0.84 13.94 -24.40
N TYR A 102 2.15 13.97 -24.51
CA TYR A 102 2.93 14.78 -25.44
C TYR A 102 3.62 13.85 -26.44
N GLY A 103 2.84 13.48 -27.46
CA GLY A 103 3.24 12.45 -28.42
C GLY A 103 3.41 11.07 -27.76
N LYS A 104 4.34 10.26 -28.29
CA LYS A 104 4.61 8.90 -27.79
C LYS A 104 5.72 8.84 -26.73
N ALA A 105 6.36 9.96 -26.45
CA ALA A 105 7.58 9.97 -25.63
C ALA A 105 7.38 10.46 -24.20
N LEU A 106 6.36 11.28 -23.95
CA LEU A 106 6.17 11.94 -22.67
C LEU A 106 4.69 11.93 -22.28
N SER A 107 4.38 11.53 -21.06
CA SER A 107 3.07 11.67 -20.44
C SER A 107 3.22 12.33 -19.07
N LEU A 108 2.41 13.35 -18.80
CA LEU A 108 2.25 13.95 -17.49
C LEU A 108 1.03 13.34 -16.82
N LYS A 109 1.18 12.91 -15.57
CA LYS A 109 0.09 12.30 -14.80
C LYS A 109 -0.09 13.02 -13.48
N GLY A 110 -1.35 13.18 -13.08
CA GLY A 110 -1.75 13.69 -11.78
C GLY A 110 -2.79 12.79 -11.14
N LEU A 111 -2.74 12.62 -9.85
CA LEU A 111 -3.73 11.89 -9.07
C LEU A 111 -4.06 12.71 -7.81
N ALA A 112 -5.36 12.94 -7.58
CA ALA A 112 -5.88 13.32 -6.29
C ALA A 112 -6.80 12.20 -5.80
N ALA A 113 -6.49 11.62 -4.66
CA ALA A 113 -7.26 10.52 -4.09
C ALA A 113 -7.64 10.82 -2.65
N GLY A 114 -8.85 10.46 -2.27
CA GLY A 114 -9.34 10.49 -0.90
C GLY A 114 -9.94 9.15 -0.54
N ASP A 115 -9.74 8.69 0.67
CA ASP A 115 -10.34 7.49 1.19
C ASP A 115 -10.85 7.64 2.61
N VAL A 116 -11.95 6.99 2.85
CA VAL A 116 -12.60 6.91 4.15
C VAL A 116 -12.89 5.45 4.45
N ASN A 117 -12.62 5.09 5.65
CA ASN A 117 -12.95 3.80 6.18
C ASN A 117 -13.30 3.97 7.67
N PHE A 118 -13.68 2.93 8.36
CA PHE A 118 -14.22 3.03 9.72
C PHE A 118 -13.20 3.48 10.80
N SER A 119 -11.88 3.49 10.55
CA SER A 119 -10.90 3.97 11.53
C SER A 119 -10.18 5.25 11.13
N GLY A 120 -10.50 5.86 9.99
CA GLY A 120 -9.88 7.11 9.60
C GLY A 120 -10.16 7.56 8.18
N PHE A 121 -9.45 8.58 7.76
CA PHE A 121 -9.45 9.04 6.39
C PHE A 121 -8.04 9.41 5.93
N GLY A 122 -7.85 9.38 4.63
CA GLY A 122 -6.60 9.77 4.00
C GLY A 122 -6.82 10.58 2.73
N ILE A 123 -5.88 11.48 2.45
CA ILE A 123 -5.80 12.22 1.19
C ILE A 123 -4.41 11.99 0.60
N LYS A 124 -4.36 11.86 -0.72
CA LYS A 124 -3.14 11.65 -1.47
C LYS A 124 -3.16 12.49 -2.74
N LEU A 125 -2.08 13.20 -2.98
CA LEU A 125 -1.82 13.91 -4.22
C LEU A 125 -0.55 13.36 -4.84
N ASP A 126 -0.56 13.10 -6.14
CA ASP A 126 0.58 12.58 -6.88
C ASP A 126 0.74 13.33 -8.19
N ALA A 127 1.95 13.63 -8.53
CA ALA A 127 2.34 14.18 -9.82
C ALA A 127 3.53 13.41 -10.37
N SER A 128 3.42 12.89 -11.58
CA SER A 128 4.48 12.11 -12.20
C SER A 128 4.64 12.39 -13.69
N VAL A 129 5.83 12.10 -14.16
CA VAL A 129 6.24 12.17 -15.57
C VAL A 129 6.58 10.75 -16.01
N GLU A 130 5.98 10.30 -17.07
CA GLU A 130 6.31 9.03 -17.70
C GLU A 130 7.01 9.25 -19.03
N LEU A 131 8.19 8.66 -19.18
CA LEU A 131 9.05 8.73 -20.37
C LEU A 131 8.96 7.43 -21.16
N ILE A 132 8.60 7.53 -22.44
CA ILE A 132 8.54 6.40 -23.39
C ILE A 132 7.69 5.22 -22.88
N HIS A 133 6.75 5.46 -21.96
CA HIS A 133 5.97 4.43 -21.27
C HIS A 133 6.81 3.39 -20.50
N LEU A 134 8.09 3.69 -20.26
CA LEU A 134 9.03 2.79 -19.56
C LEU A 134 9.45 3.34 -18.21
N LEU A 135 9.86 4.60 -18.14
CA LEU A 135 10.38 5.25 -16.93
C LEU A 135 9.37 6.25 -16.38
N GLU A 136 8.97 6.06 -15.14
CA GLU A 136 8.12 6.98 -14.39
C GLU A 136 8.93 7.60 -13.25
N LEU A 137 8.83 8.91 -13.10
CA LEU A 137 9.41 9.69 -12.00
C LEU A 137 8.30 10.57 -11.42
N GLY A 138 8.17 10.60 -10.10
CA GLY A 138 7.10 11.39 -9.51
C GLY A 138 7.32 11.77 -8.05
N VAL A 139 6.42 12.63 -7.59
CA VAL A 139 6.34 13.09 -6.21
C VAL A 139 4.90 12.93 -5.73
N GLN A 140 4.75 12.34 -4.59
CA GLN A 140 3.48 12.13 -3.92
C GLN A 140 3.48 12.81 -2.55
N THR A 141 2.39 13.45 -2.19
CA THR A 141 2.12 13.88 -0.82
C THR A 141 0.94 13.10 -0.27
N SER A 142 0.97 12.85 1.04
CA SER A 142 -0.12 12.17 1.75
C SER A 142 -0.40 12.87 3.08
N LEU A 143 -1.67 12.87 3.46
CA LEU A 143 -2.16 13.34 4.75
C LEU A 143 -3.18 12.31 5.24
N GLY A 144 -3.11 11.91 6.50
CA GLY A 144 -4.04 10.94 7.07
C GLY A 144 -4.21 11.11 8.56
N THR A 145 -5.38 10.71 9.06
CA THR A 145 -5.65 10.62 10.48
C THR A 145 -6.45 9.36 10.79
N ALA A 146 -6.37 8.91 12.01
CA ALA A 146 -7.11 7.74 12.48
C ALA A 146 -8.00 8.10 13.67
N ILE A 147 -9.10 7.37 13.80
CA ILE A 147 -10.01 7.44 14.94
C ILE A 147 -9.57 6.39 15.94
N ASN A 148 -9.23 6.80 17.16
CA ASN A 148 -8.98 5.87 18.25
C ASN A 148 -10.29 5.57 18.98
N TYR A 149 -10.58 4.31 19.21
CA TYR A 149 -11.78 3.85 19.90
C TYR A 149 -11.49 3.58 21.40
N GLY A 150 -10.98 4.61 22.11
CA GLY A 150 -10.65 4.55 23.53
C GLY A 150 -9.39 3.70 23.81
N GLU A 151 -9.20 3.28 25.06
CA GLU A 151 -8.04 2.52 25.53
C GLU A 151 -7.84 1.17 24.83
N ALA A 152 -8.85 0.74 24.08
CA ALA A 152 -8.85 -0.59 23.47
C ALA A 152 -8.04 -0.68 22.16
N SER A 153 -7.70 0.45 21.52
CA SER A 153 -6.96 0.42 20.27
C SER A 153 -6.39 1.77 19.89
N THR A 154 -5.12 1.91 20.07
CA THR A 154 -4.41 3.07 19.56
C THR A 154 -3.97 2.78 18.12
N PHE A 155 -4.75 3.28 17.14
CA PHE A 155 -4.40 3.20 15.72
C PHE A 155 -3.33 4.21 15.32
N MET A 156 -3.27 5.31 16.05
CA MET A 156 -2.32 6.37 15.84
C MET A 156 -1.98 6.98 17.20
N GLY A 157 -0.73 7.26 17.44
CA GLY A 157 -0.30 7.88 18.69
C GLY A 157 1.21 7.80 18.89
N VAL A 158 1.68 8.55 19.88
CA VAL A 158 3.08 8.59 20.32
C VAL A 158 3.32 7.51 21.36
N TYR A 159 4.46 6.84 21.29
CA TYR A 159 4.84 5.85 22.28
C TYR A 159 5.23 6.49 23.62
N ASN A 160 4.53 6.10 24.68
CA ASN A 160 4.83 6.48 26.05
C ASN A 160 5.61 5.31 26.72
N PRO A 161 6.94 5.46 26.99
CA PRO A 161 7.72 4.40 27.58
C PRO A 161 7.36 4.05 29.02
N GLU A 162 6.76 5.00 29.78
CA GLU A 162 6.35 4.78 31.17
C GLU A 162 5.09 3.91 31.23
N LYS A 163 4.14 4.18 30.34
CA LYS A 163 2.90 3.41 30.23
C LYS A 163 3.03 2.17 29.34
N ARG A 164 4.12 2.09 28.57
CA ARG A 164 4.40 1.03 27.60
C ARG A 164 3.29 0.88 26.57
N ASP A 165 2.70 2.01 26.18
CA ASP A 165 1.57 2.06 25.23
C ASP A 165 1.63 3.32 24.36
N TYR A 166 0.80 3.38 23.33
CA TYR A 166 0.68 4.51 22.42
C TYR A 166 -0.47 5.41 22.85
N GLU A 167 -0.19 6.71 22.90
CA GLU A 167 -1.15 7.72 23.32
C GLU A 167 -1.39 8.74 22.19
N GLN A 168 -2.62 9.16 22.05
CA GLN A 168 -3.04 10.26 21.19
C GLN A 168 -3.85 11.24 22.02
N ASP A 169 -3.50 12.53 21.97
CA ASP A 169 -4.16 13.54 22.81
C ASP A 169 -5.61 13.76 22.37
N LEU A 170 -5.84 14.04 21.12
CA LEU A 170 -7.17 14.30 20.58
C LEU A 170 -7.36 13.70 19.20
N VAL A 171 -8.50 13.04 19.00
CA VAL A 171 -8.92 12.52 17.71
C VAL A 171 -9.12 13.67 16.71
N PHE A 172 -8.63 13.53 15.48
CA PHE A 172 -8.67 14.51 14.39
C PHE A 172 -7.85 15.81 14.58
N THR A 173 -7.17 16.02 15.70
CA THR A 173 -6.27 17.16 15.87
C THR A 173 -4.85 16.83 15.45
N GLU A 174 -4.53 15.54 15.41
CA GLU A 174 -3.25 15.02 15.02
C GLU A 174 -3.36 14.19 13.74
N TYR A 175 -2.36 14.31 12.89
CA TYR A 175 -2.33 13.65 11.59
C TYR A 175 -0.92 13.24 11.18
N THR A 176 -0.86 12.21 10.37
CA THR A 176 0.36 11.84 9.66
C THR A 176 0.42 12.59 8.33
N TYR A 177 1.60 13.02 7.95
CA TYR A 177 1.85 13.54 6.62
C TYR A 177 3.13 12.95 6.03
N GLY A 178 3.21 12.92 4.72
CA GLY A 178 4.37 12.39 4.04
C GLY A 178 4.59 12.98 2.67
N VAL A 179 5.86 12.97 2.25
CA VAL A 179 6.29 13.30 0.89
C VAL A 179 7.12 12.15 0.37
N THR A 180 6.70 11.56 -0.73
CA THR A 180 7.37 10.41 -1.36
C THR A 180 7.90 10.81 -2.73
N TYR A 181 9.18 10.68 -2.94
CA TYR A 181 9.81 10.66 -4.25
C TYR A 181 9.78 9.21 -4.75
N HIS A 182 9.24 8.98 -5.93
CA HIS A 182 9.14 7.64 -6.47
C HIS A 182 9.64 7.57 -7.91
N SER A 183 10.15 6.39 -8.26
CA SER A 183 10.54 6.05 -9.62
C SER A 183 10.14 4.62 -9.94
N ALA A 184 9.79 4.37 -11.20
CA ALA A 184 9.51 3.01 -11.68
C ALA A 184 10.02 2.84 -13.10
N LEU A 185 10.61 1.68 -13.37
CA LEU A 185 11.03 1.25 -14.70
C LEU A 185 10.19 0.02 -15.09
N ARG A 186 9.51 0.09 -16.23
CA ARG A 186 8.68 -1.00 -16.77
C ARG A 186 9.30 -1.54 -18.04
N ILE A 187 9.57 -2.84 -18.09
CA ILE A 187 10.17 -3.52 -19.23
C ILE A 187 9.20 -4.59 -19.74
N PRO A 188 8.45 -4.32 -20.83
CA PRO A 188 7.59 -5.32 -21.45
C PRO A 188 8.45 -6.36 -22.18
N LEU A 189 8.49 -7.60 -21.70
CA LEU A 189 9.29 -8.66 -22.29
C LEU A 189 8.79 -9.07 -23.68
N LEU A 190 7.54 -8.74 -24.03
CA LEU A 190 6.99 -8.95 -25.38
C LEU A 190 7.82 -8.23 -26.47
N ALA A 191 8.58 -7.19 -26.11
CA ALA A 191 9.49 -6.53 -27.05
C ALA A 191 10.66 -7.45 -27.48
N PHE A 192 10.97 -8.46 -26.69
CA PHE A 192 12.12 -9.37 -26.87
C PHE A 192 11.71 -10.82 -27.11
N LEU A 193 10.44 -11.17 -26.91
CA LEU A 193 9.91 -12.53 -27.02
C LEU A 193 9.00 -12.67 -28.25
N PRO A 194 8.85 -13.89 -28.79
CA PRO A 194 7.87 -14.15 -29.86
C PRO A 194 6.46 -13.76 -29.41
N LYS A 195 5.70 -13.15 -30.31
CA LYS A 195 4.32 -12.72 -30.01
C LYS A 195 3.43 -13.94 -29.81
N SER A 196 2.90 -14.09 -28.61
CA SER A 196 1.86 -15.07 -28.26
C SER A 196 1.05 -14.54 -27.07
N ASP A 197 -0.10 -15.17 -26.79
CA ASP A 197 -0.91 -14.82 -25.63
C ASP A 197 -0.22 -15.12 -24.29
N TRP A 198 0.79 -15.99 -24.31
CA TRP A 198 1.56 -16.41 -23.14
C TRP A 198 2.83 -15.60 -22.90
N THR A 199 3.17 -14.66 -23.78
CA THR A 199 4.42 -13.87 -23.67
C THR A 199 4.18 -12.43 -23.17
N LYS A 200 2.97 -12.13 -22.69
CA LYS A 200 2.59 -10.82 -22.17
C LYS A 200 3.08 -10.65 -20.72
N ILE A 201 4.40 -10.52 -20.58
CA ILE A 201 5.09 -10.39 -19.28
C ILE A 201 5.70 -9.00 -19.20
N ILE A 202 5.54 -8.35 -18.03
CA ILE A 202 6.14 -7.05 -17.72
C ILE A 202 6.99 -7.21 -16.46
N LEU A 203 8.23 -6.77 -16.52
CA LEU A 203 9.09 -6.56 -15.35
C LEU A 203 8.98 -5.10 -14.92
N LYS A 204 8.73 -4.87 -13.66
CA LYS A 204 8.72 -3.53 -13.07
C LYS A 204 9.76 -3.47 -11.94
N GLY A 205 10.70 -2.53 -12.02
CA GLY A 205 11.53 -2.12 -10.89
C GLY A 205 10.99 -0.82 -10.31
N SER A 206 11.06 -0.62 -9.00
CA SER A 206 10.64 0.62 -8.34
C SER A 206 11.55 1.00 -7.18
N ALA A 207 11.67 2.30 -6.94
CA ALA A 207 12.34 2.86 -5.78
C ALA A 207 11.53 4.05 -5.24
N GLU A 208 11.41 4.13 -3.93
CA GLU A 208 10.70 5.18 -3.20
C GLU A 208 11.56 5.69 -2.06
N LEU A 209 11.57 7.00 -1.86
CA LEU A 209 12.12 7.67 -0.69
C LEU A 209 11.03 8.53 -0.09
N THR A 210 10.58 8.19 1.11
CA THR A 210 9.47 8.85 1.79
C THR A 210 9.96 9.54 3.05
N TYR A 211 9.76 10.84 3.15
CA TYR A 211 9.71 11.51 4.44
C TYR A 211 8.32 11.33 5.03
N SER A 212 8.22 10.82 6.25
CA SER A 212 6.95 10.69 6.97
C SER A 212 7.08 11.29 8.36
N ALA A 213 6.03 11.95 8.81
CA ALA A 213 5.96 12.53 10.13
C ALA A 213 4.55 12.48 10.71
N TYR A 214 4.48 12.52 12.02
CA TYR A 214 3.27 12.62 12.82
C TYR A 214 3.29 13.90 13.64
N THR A 215 2.22 14.68 13.60
CA THR A 215 2.19 16.02 14.22
C THR A 215 2.20 15.98 15.75
N GLY A 216 1.77 14.86 16.36
CA GLY A 216 1.82 14.66 17.80
C GLY A 216 3.17 14.18 18.33
N ALA A 217 4.15 13.86 17.45
CA ALA A 217 5.44 13.34 17.85
C ALA A 217 6.53 14.39 17.77
N ASP A 218 7.32 14.50 18.84
CA ASP A 218 8.56 15.27 18.87
C ASP A 218 9.67 14.57 18.08
N ASP A 219 10.83 15.22 17.99
CA ASP A 219 12.03 14.65 17.36
C ASP A 219 12.43 13.34 18.06
N LYS A 220 12.74 12.32 17.25
CA LYS A 220 13.15 10.97 17.71
C LYS A 220 12.12 10.20 18.53
N GLN A 221 10.93 10.71 18.73
CA GLN A 221 9.86 9.96 19.36
C GLN A 221 9.30 8.88 18.42
N VAL A 222 9.10 7.69 18.96
CA VAL A 222 8.42 6.61 18.25
C VAL A 222 6.92 6.88 18.27
N TRP A 223 6.30 6.80 17.12
CA TRP A 223 4.88 6.86 16.94
C TRP A 223 4.38 5.70 16.09
N LYS A 224 3.10 5.50 16.07
CA LYS A 224 2.43 4.44 15.34
C LYS A 224 1.30 5.02 14.51
N ALA A 225 1.19 4.57 13.26
CA ALA A 225 0.00 4.72 12.45
C ALA A 225 -0.33 3.36 11.87
N GLY A 226 -1.41 2.76 12.34
CA GLY A 226 -1.71 1.36 12.08
C GLY A 226 -0.81 0.41 12.90
N ASN A 227 -0.15 -0.57 12.27
CA ASN A 227 0.64 -1.59 12.99
C ASN A 227 2.16 -1.38 12.89
N GLU A 228 2.63 -0.29 12.30
CA GLU A 228 4.05 -0.06 12.11
C GLU A 228 4.58 1.04 13.03
N ASN A 229 5.61 0.69 13.80
CA ASN A 229 6.39 1.65 14.55
C ASN A 229 7.16 2.56 13.60
N SER A 230 7.16 3.85 13.87
CA SER A 230 7.76 4.88 13.03
C SER A 230 8.38 5.98 13.88
N VAL A 231 9.17 6.82 13.23
CA VAL A 231 9.68 8.11 13.73
C VAL A 231 9.49 9.16 12.64
N ASN A 232 9.60 10.44 13.01
CA ASN A 232 9.66 11.51 12.03
C ASN A 232 10.99 11.41 11.27
N GLY A 233 10.96 11.03 9.99
CA GLY A 233 12.18 10.79 9.25
C GLY A 233 11.97 10.16 7.87
N PHE A 234 13.09 9.79 7.24
CA PHE A 234 13.10 9.20 5.92
C PHE A 234 13.05 7.67 5.96
N LYS A 235 12.15 7.11 5.16
CA LYS A 235 12.06 5.68 4.85
C LYS A 235 12.36 5.46 3.38
N TYR A 236 12.95 4.31 3.06
CA TYR A 236 13.12 3.87 1.69
C TYR A 236 12.36 2.58 1.42
N LYS A 237 11.96 2.42 0.18
CA LYS A 237 11.42 1.16 -0.34
C LYS A 237 11.91 0.99 -1.77
N TYR A 238 12.41 -0.17 -2.10
CA TYR A 238 12.73 -0.56 -3.46
C TYR A 238 12.33 -2.00 -3.70
N GLY A 239 12.00 -2.31 -4.94
CA GLY A 239 11.53 -3.65 -5.25
C GLY A 239 11.39 -3.92 -6.74
N GLY A 240 10.96 -5.14 -7.00
CA GLY A 240 10.66 -5.62 -8.32
C GLY A 240 9.32 -6.34 -8.38
N THR A 241 8.62 -6.22 -9.49
CA THR A 241 7.36 -6.90 -9.73
C THR A 241 7.40 -7.59 -11.07
N LEU A 242 7.06 -8.88 -11.10
CA LEU A 242 6.78 -9.64 -12.31
C LEU A 242 5.26 -9.62 -12.51
N ILE A 243 4.80 -9.08 -13.63
CA ILE A 243 3.40 -9.02 -13.99
C ILE A 243 3.20 -9.93 -15.21
N TYR A 244 2.26 -10.85 -15.10
CA TYR A 244 1.91 -11.76 -16.16
C TYR A 244 0.44 -11.60 -16.55
N MET A 245 0.20 -11.10 -17.77
CA MET A 245 -1.15 -10.99 -18.33
C MET A 245 -1.57 -12.35 -18.88
N LEU A 246 -2.51 -12.98 -18.21
CA LEU A 246 -2.98 -14.33 -18.52
C LEU A 246 -4.07 -14.29 -19.62
N PRO A 247 -4.14 -15.30 -20.49
CA PRO A 247 -5.18 -15.39 -21.52
C PRO A 247 -6.52 -15.87 -20.99
N PHE A 248 -6.76 -15.76 -19.68
CA PHE A 248 -7.99 -16.23 -19.03
C PHE A 248 -8.93 -15.06 -18.72
N SER A 249 -10.17 -15.15 -19.18
CA SER A 249 -11.18 -14.09 -18.98
C SER A 249 -11.53 -13.85 -17.51
N ARG A 250 -11.47 -14.88 -16.65
CA ARG A 250 -11.78 -14.79 -15.22
C ARG A 250 -10.57 -14.45 -14.35
N VAL A 251 -9.38 -14.80 -14.77
CA VAL A 251 -8.12 -14.49 -14.07
C VAL A 251 -7.19 -13.83 -15.08
N PRO A 252 -7.39 -12.54 -15.38
CA PRO A 252 -6.67 -11.86 -16.46
C PRO A 252 -5.20 -11.58 -16.13
N MET A 253 -4.80 -11.62 -14.84
CA MET A 253 -3.45 -11.23 -14.44
C MET A 253 -3.01 -11.96 -13.18
N ALA A 254 -1.74 -12.34 -13.16
CA ALA A 254 -1.02 -12.78 -11.97
C ALA A 254 0.23 -11.93 -11.80
N MET A 255 0.63 -11.68 -10.56
CA MET A 255 1.81 -10.88 -10.22
C MET A 255 2.55 -11.48 -9.04
N VAL A 256 3.86 -11.22 -8.98
CA VAL A 256 4.67 -11.44 -7.79
C VAL A 256 5.50 -10.19 -7.57
N SER A 257 5.34 -9.56 -6.41
CA SER A 257 6.15 -8.41 -6.00
C SER A 257 7.10 -8.80 -4.88
N ALA A 258 8.36 -8.36 -4.95
CA ALA A 258 9.34 -8.48 -3.90
C ALA A 258 9.86 -7.08 -3.56
N ASN A 259 9.82 -6.71 -2.27
CA ASN A 259 10.20 -5.38 -1.81
C ASN A 259 11.13 -5.47 -0.61
N ALA A 260 12.07 -4.53 -0.53
CA ALA A 260 12.89 -4.26 0.64
C ALA A 260 12.63 -2.83 1.12
N SER A 261 12.44 -2.64 2.42
CA SER A 261 12.14 -1.34 3.02
C SER A 261 12.79 -1.20 4.38
N GLY A 262 13.04 0.05 4.79
CA GLY A 262 13.64 0.38 6.09
C GLY A 262 13.70 1.88 6.33
N PHE A 263 14.20 2.26 7.50
CA PHE A 263 14.53 3.65 7.79
C PHE A 263 15.86 4.02 7.14
N LYS A 264 15.94 5.23 6.62
CA LYS A 264 17.18 5.71 5.98
C LYS A 264 18.28 5.98 7.02
N HIS A 265 17.89 6.43 8.19
CA HIS A 265 18.80 6.82 9.25
C HIS A 265 18.38 6.20 10.60
N GLU A 266 19.27 5.44 11.20
CA GLU A 266 19.04 4.85 12.53
C GLU A 266 19.01 5.91 13.64
N TYR A 267 19.73 7.01 13.45
CA TYR A 267 19.79 8.12 14.41
C TYR A 267 18.51 8.98 14.48
N ASP A 268 17.53 8.73 13.60
CA ASP A 268 16.19 9.31 13.69
C ASP A 268 15.42 8.73 14.91
N PHE A 269 15.89 7.61 15.46
CA PHE A 269 15.39 7.03 16.70
C PHE A 269 16.17 7.52 17.92
N ASP A 270 15.49 7.63 19.07
CA ASP A 270 16.17 7.83 20.35
C ASP A 270 17.05 6.63 20.69
N GLU A 271 18.19 6.85 21.36
CA GLU A 271 19.14 5.80 21.70
C GLU A 271 18.56 4.67 22.57
N ARG A 272 17.49 4.94 23.32
CA ARG A 272 16.74 3.94 24.09
C ARG A 272 16.14 2.82 23.24
N TYR A 273 15.94 3.06 21.94
CA TYR A 273 15.37 2.11 20.99
C TYR A 273 16.41 1.40 20.12
N LYS A 274 17.71 1.54 20.45
CA LYS A 274 18.79 0.91 19.66
C LYS A 274 18.66 -0.60 19.53
N ASP A 275 18.19 -1.26 20.59
CA ASP A 275 18.05 -2.72 20.66
C ASP A 275 16.88 -3.24 19.77
N TYR A 276 15.92 -2.39 19.43
CA TYR A 276 14.90 -2.65 18.42
C TYR A 276 15.47 -2.80 17.00
N ASN A 277 16.73 -2.37 16.81
CA ASN A 277 17.42 -2.33 15.52
C ASN A 277 16.67 -1.52 14.46
N PRO A 278 16.66 -0.19 14.54
CA PRO A 278 16.04 0.68 13.52
C PRO A 278 16.55 0.44 12.11
N GLY A 279 17.81 0.00 11.95
CA GLY A 279 18.43 -0.32 10.66
C GLY A 279 17.96 -1.63 10.01
N PHE A 280 17.05 -2.37 10.64
CA PHE A 280 16.54 -3.61 10.08
C PHE A 280 15.84 -3.41 8.73
N VAL A 281 16.27 -4.18 7.73
CA VAL A 281 15.67 -4.20 6.40
C VAL A 281 14.56 -5.25 6.36
N LYS A 282 13.32 -4.79 6.28
CA LYS A 282 12.15 -5.64 6.07
C LYS A 282 12.09 -6.05 4.61
N VAL A 283 11.97 -7.34 4.36
CA VAL A 283 11.79 -7.88 3.01
C VAL A 283 10.42 -8.54 2.92
N SER A 284 9.66 -8.25 1.89
CA SER A 284 8.35 -8.85 1.65
C SER A 284 8.24 -9.45 0.25
N ILE A 285 7.49 -10.52 0.12
CA ILE A 285 7.12 -11.17 -1.13
C ILE A 285 5.60 -11.29 -1.15
N THR A 286 4.97 -10.76 -2.19
CA THR A 286 3.51 -10.71 -2.31
C THR A 286 3.07 -11.27 -3.67
N PRO A 287 2.74 -12.57 -3.75
CA PRO A 287 2.00 -13.11 -4.88
C PRO A 287 0.57 -12.55 -4.92
N MET A 288 0.10 -12.21 -6.12
CA MET A 288 -1.22 -11.61 -6.34
C MET A 288 -1.87 -12.17 -7.60
N ALA A 289 -3.20 -12.25 -7.59
CA ALA A 289 -3.97 -12.61 -8.77
C ALA A 289 -5.21 -11.72 -8.87
N SER A 290 -5.43 -11.15 -10.06
CA SER A 290 -6.66 -10.42 -10.37
C SER A 290 -7.74 -11.39 -10.81
N VAL A 291 -8.97 -11.21 -10.32
CA VAL A 291 -10.12 -12.07 -10.61
C VAL A 291 -11.29 -11.20 -11.09
N LYS A 292 -11.80 -11.47 -12.27
CA LYS A 292 -13.06 -10.85 -12.73
C LYS A 292 -14.25 -11.61 -12.13
N ILE A 293 -14.90 -11.01 -11.14
CA ILE A 293 -16.08 -11.59 -10.48
C ILE A 293 -17.32 -11.41 -11.34
N SER A 294 -17.52 -10.20 -11.88
CA SER A 294 -18.59 -9.84 -12.82
C SER A 294 -18.17 -8.64 -13.66
N ASP A 295 -19.04 -8.13 -14.52
CA ASP A 295 -18.73 -6.92 -15.31
C ASP A 295 -18.62 -5.65 -14.46
N LYS A 296 -19.17 -5.65 -13.25
CA LYS A 296 -19.11 -4.51 -12.31
C LYS A 296 -18.15 -4.73 -11.15
N TRP A 297 -17.78 -5.97 -10.86
CA TRP A 297 -16.95 -6.32 -9.71
C TRP A 297 -15.66 -7.00 -10.13
N ASN A 298 -14.56 -6.48 -9.65
CA ASN A 298 -13.24 -7.10 -9.76
C ASN A 298 -12.76 -7.53 -8.38
N GLY A 299 -12.00 -8.61 -8.35
CA GLY A 299 -11.36 -9.12 -7.15
C GLY A 299 -9.84 -9.13 -7.31
N MET A 300 -9.13 -9.04 -6.19
CA MET A 300 -7.70 -9.29 -6.11
C MET A 300 -7.42 -10.19 -4.91
N LEU A 301 -6.79 -11.31 -5.16
CA LEU A 301 -6.26 -12.20 -4.14
C LEU A 301 -4.78 -11.88 -3.92
N MET A 302 -4.35 -11.74 -2.67
CA MET A 302 -2.99 -11.41 -2.30
C MET A 302 -2.54 -12.28 -1.12
N VAL A 303 -1.28 -12.69 -1.14
CA VAL A 303 -0.64 -13.41 -0.03
C VAL A 303 0.57 -12.61 0.39
N ASN A 304 0.62 -12.15 1.64
CA ASN A 304 1.73 -11.37 2.15
C ASN A 304 2.66 -12.24 3.01
N ILE A 305 3.88 -12.40 2.55
CA ILE A 305 4.95 -13.12 3.25
C ILE A 305 6.05 -12.09 3.51
N SER A 306 6.50 -11.95 4.75
CA SER A 306 7.59 -11.03 5.08
C SER A 306 8.61 -11.64 6.01
N ARG A 307 9.84 -11.12 5.90
CA ARG A 307 10.90 -11.33 6.86
C ARG A 307 10.79 -10.28 7.93
N ASP A 308 10.50 -10.70 9.16
CA ASP A 308 10.31 -9.82 10.31
C ASP A 308 11.31 -10.09 11.44
N ARG A 309 11.36 -9.15 12.38
CA ARG A 309 12.22 -9.25 13.57
C ARG A 309 11.78 -10.37 14.49
N VAL A 310 12.75 -11.07 15.06
CA VAL A 310 12.57 -11.98 16.20
C VAL A 310 13.20 -11.32 17.42
N TYR A 311 12.46 -11.25 18.49
CA TYR A 311 12.87 -10.58 19.73
C TYR A 311 13.35 -11.57 20.77
N GLU A 312 14.23 -11.10 21.67
CA GLU A 312 14.76 -11.90 22.78
C GLU A 312 13.64 -12.39 23.71
N ASN A 313 12.68 -11.50 23.99
CA ASN A 313 11.44 -11.85 24.65
C ASN A 313 10.28 -11.60 23.70
N GLN A 314 9.33 -12.50 23.65
CA GLN A 314 8.11 -12.27 22.87
C GLN A 314 7.35 -11.09 23.48
N PRO A 315 7.20 -9.94 22.77
CA PRO A 315 6.55 -8.78 23.34
C PRO A 315 5.06 -9.04 23.52
N TYR A 316 4.58 -8.81 24.71
CA TYR A 316 3.22 -9.10 25.10
C TYR A 316 2.73 -8.11 26.17
N PRO A 317 1.89 -7.12 25.82
CA PRO A 317 1.31 -6.84 24.51
C PRO A 317 2.30 -6.32 23.46
N SER A 318 1.89 -6.33 22.18
CA SER A 318 2.72 -5.88 21.04
C SER A 318 3.13 -4.40 21.10
N THR A 319 2.52 -3.61 21.97
CA THR A 319 2.92 -2.23 22.26
C THR A 319 4.31 -2.12 22.87
N GLU A 320 4.83 -3.19 23.46
CA GLU A 320 6.18 -3.21 24.03
C GLU A 320 7.27 -3.57 23.00
N GLU A 321 6.90 -3.89 21.77
CA GLU A 321 7.82 -4.37 20.74
C GLU A 321 9.02 -3.44 20.53
N VAL A 322 8.81 -2.14 20.58
CA VAL A 322 9.85 -1.12 20.39
C VAL A 322 10.92 -1.10 21.47
N LEU A 323 10.64 -1.65 22.64
CA LEU A 323 11.60 -1.78 23.75
C LEU A 323 12.36 -3.12 23.76
N GLN A 324 12.01 -4.02 22.84
CA GLN A 324 12.59 -5.36 22.81
C GLN A 324 13.87 -5.41 21.97
N LYS A 325 14.79 -6.25 22.40
CA LYS A 325 16.01 -6.50 21.67
C LYS A 325 15.76 -7.48 20.52
N GLN A 326 16.08 -7.06 19.32
CA GLN A 326 16.09 -7.97 18.17
C GLN A 326 17.28 -8.93 18.29
N ILE A 327 17.03 -10.24 18.17
CA ILE A 327 18.06 -11.29 18.19
C ILE A 327 18.21 -12.00 16.84
N ASP A 328 17.15 -12.05 16.04
CA ASP A 328 17.14 -12.74 14.75
C ASP A 328 16.05 -12.14 13.82
N SER A 329 15.77 -12.80 12.73
CA SER A 329 14.69 -12.50 11.82
C SER A 329 14.19 -13.78 11.13
N GLU A 330 12.88 -13.88 10.92
CA GLU A 330 12.25 -15.05 10.32
C GLU A 330 11.25 -14.68 9.23
N TRP A 331 11.02 -15.62 8.30
CA TRP A 331 10.00 -15.48 7.28
C TRP A 331 8.65 -15.95 7.81
N GLU A 332 7.64 -15.11 7.67
CA GLU A 332 6.31 -15.38 8.17
C GLU A 332 5.25 -15.08 7.11
N LEU A 333 4.20 -15.90 7.09
CA LEU A 333 2.96 -15.58 6.41
C LEU A 333 2.21 -14.53 7.24
N LYS A 334 2.11 -13.30 6.77
CA LYS A 334 1.45 -12.21 7.51
C LYS A 334 -0.05 -12.16 7.28
N ALA A 335 -0.49 -12.34 6.05
CA ALA A 335 -1.90 -12.29 5.73
C ALA A 335 -2.21 -12.96 4.39
N VAL A 336 -3.42 -13.46 4.26
CA VAL A 336 -4.06 -13.74 2.99
C VAL A 336 -5.24 -12.78 2.86
N MET A 337 -5.29 -12.02 1.75
CA MET A 337 -6.26 -10.96 1.54
C MET A 337 -7.04 -11.18 0.26
N PHE A 338 -8.32 -10.87 0.30
CA PHE A 338 -9.15 -10.79 -0.88
C PHE A 338 -9.88 -9.44 -0.88
N ILE A 339 -9.68 -8.67 -1.95
CA ILE A 339 -10.29 -7.37 -2.13
C ILE A 339 -11.29 -7.48 -3.27
N ALA A 340 -12.57 -7.28 -2.98
CA ALA A 340 -13.60 -7.10 -4.00
C ALA A 340 -13.87 -5.61 -4.17
N SER A 341 -13.78 -5.09 -5.39
CA SER A 341 -13.97 -3.67 -5.68
C SER A 341 -14.97 -3.45 -6.81
N ARG A 342 -15.76 -2.40 -6.69
CA ARG A 342 -16.70 -1.92 -7.71
C ARG A 342 -16.40 -0.45 -7.98
N LYS A 343 -16.29 -0.11 -9.28
CA LYS A 343 -16.20 1.26 -9.78
C LYS A 343 -17.57 1.74 -10.22
N PHE A 344 -17.86 3.02 -9.98
CA PHE A 344 -19.11 3.68 -10.35
C PHE A 344 -18.83 4.86 -11.26
#